data_69f52a0506475681dc1a59edc243e0ec
#
_entry.id   69f52a0506475681dc1a59edc243e0ec
#
_cell.length_a   1.000
_cell.length_b   1.000
_cell.length_c   1.000
_cell.angle_alpha   90.00
_cell.angle_beta   90.00
_cell.angle_gamma   90.00
#
_symmetry.space_group_name_H-M   'P 1'
#
loop_
_entity.id
_entity.type
_entity.pdbx_description
1 polymer ?
#
loop_
_entity_poly.entity_id
_entity_poly.type
_entity_poly.pdbx_seq_one_letter_code
_entity_poly.pdbx_strand_id
1 'polypeptide(L)'
;PNFLVLCYAVISLSEPYHHGGSRRNLLGEKAEDPKLIEELSNEKQVTKDTPPTFLFHTDEDTGVPPENSVAFYLALRKAGVPAEMHIYAKGPHGVGLMPGDPVLSTWAKRLVDWLKVSGFLSTAPRAAVKGKVTVDGQPLSYGTIAFVPVEGVGKVTAVARVRNGGYQLSAQNGPAVGPAKVVITRMSQSVISTVPTIQGAEQIEVNSGKPVDIAAGTNTFDFDIKSP
;
A
#
# COMPACT_ATOMS: atom_id res chain seq x y z
N PRO A 1 5.44 -5.46 -6.76
CA PRO A 1 4.79 -4.27 -6.22
C PRO A 1 4.51 -3.25 -7.32
N ASN A 2 3.49 -2.37 -7.12
CA ASN A 2 3.12 -1.35 -8.10
C ASN A 2 4.02 -0.12 -8.02
N PHE A 3 4.60 0.13 -6.86
CA PHE A 3 5.57 1.19 -6.57
C PHE A 3 6.39 0.85 -5.33
N LEU A 4 7.47 1.59 -5.10
CA LEU A 4 8.31 1.55 -3.90
C LEU A 4 8.27 2.90 -3.19
N VAL A 5 8.32 2.87 -1.85
CA VAL A 5 8.57 4.04 -0.99
C VAL A 5 9.74 3.70 -0.10
N LEU A 6 10.86 4.37 -0.31
CA LEU A 6 12.11 4.12 0.39
C LEU A 6 12.46 5.31 1.27
N CYS A 7 12.33 5.13 2.59
CA CYS A 7 12.64 6.14 3.59
C CYS A 7 14.00 5.81 4.21
N TYR A 8 15.00 6.66 3.99
CA TYR A 8 16.36 6.52 4.53
C TYR A 8 16.87 5.06 4.49
N ALA A 9 16.66 4.40 3.36
CA ALA A 9 16.91 2.97 3.21
C ALA A 9 18.40 2.64 3.04
N VAL A 10 18.84 1.52 3.62
CA VAL A 10 20.10 0.89 3.24
C VAL A 10 19.94 0.26 1.86
N ILE A 11 20.66 0.76 0.88
CA ILE A 11 20.58 0.37 -0.52
C ILE A 11 21.83 -0.36 -0.95
N SER A 12 23.00 0.30 -0.78
CA SER A 12 24.29 -0.24 -1.15
C SER A 12 24.92 -1.02 0.01
N LEU A 13 25.49 -2.16 -0.31
CA LEU A 13 26.39 -2.89 0.59
C LEU A 13 27.85 -2.62 0.25
N SER A 14 28.12 -1.78 -0.76
CA SER A 14 29.46 -1.44 -1.24
C SER A 14 30.00 -0.19 -0.56
N GLU A 15 31.32 -0.12 -0.41
CA GLU A 15 32.01 1.11 -0.02
C GLU A 15 31.80 2.23 -1.06
N PRO A 16 31.82 3.51 -0.64
CA PRO A 16 32.02 3.97 0.74
C PRO A 16 30.74 4.19 1.54
N TYR A 17 29.54 3.89 0.99
CA TYR A 17 28.25 4.34 1.55
C TYR A 17 27.46 3.22 2.25
N HIS A 18 28.03 2.04 2.43
CA HIS A 18 27.32 0.95 3.07
C HIS A 18 27.10 1.18 4.57
N HIS A 19 25.99 0.67 5.10
CA HIS A 19 25.82 0.57 6.54
C HIS A 19 26.40 -0.75 7.05
N GLY A 20 27.55 -0.69 7.72
CA GLY A 20 28.31 -1.89 8.12
C GLY A 20 27.56 -2.85 9.04
N GLY A 21 26.67 -2.31 9.92
CA GLY A 21 25.79 -3.14 10.77
C GLY A 21 24.82 -3.98 9.94
N SER A 22 24.13 -3.38 8.97
CA SER A 22 23.21 -4.09 8.08
C SER A 22 23.93 -5.13 7.23
N ARG A 23 25.11 -4.79 6.66
CA ARG A 23 25.91 -5.73 5.88
C ARG A 23 26.30 -6.95 6.71
N ARG A 24 26.85 -6.74 7.92
CA ARG A 24 27.23 -7.85 8.80
C ARG A 24 26.02 -8.70 9.22
N ASN A 25 24.90 -8.07 9.59
CA ASN A 25 23.70 -8.80 10.00
C ASN A 25 23.07 -9.63 8.86
N LEU A 26 23.14 -9.12 7.63
CA LEU A 26 22.59 -9.81 6.47
C LEU A 26 23.50 -10.95 5.97
N LEU A 27 24.82 -10.70 5.90
CA LEU A 27 25.78 -11.62 5.28
C LEU A 27 26.51 -12.52 6.29
N GLY A 28 26.46 -12.21 7.58
CA GLY A 28 27.13 -12.97 8.63
C GLY A 28 28.64 -13.07 8.37
N GLU A 29 29.17 -14.30 8.38
CA GLU A 29 30.58 -14.58 8.12
C GLU A 29 31.04 -14.20 6.69
N LYS A 30 30.09 -14.01 5.78
CA LYS A 30 30.35 -13.62 4.38
C LYS A 30 30.25 -12.11 4.15
N ALA A 31 30.31 -11.29 5.20
CA ALA A 31 30.16 -9.85 5.12
C ALA A 31 31.17 -9.16 4.19
N GLU A 32 32.30 -9.78 3.94
CA GLU A 32 33.35 -9.27 3.05
C GLU A 32 33.40 -10.00 1.69
N ASP A 33 32.43 -10.87 1.38
CA ASP A 33 32.34 -11.55 0.09
C ASP A 33 31.94 -10.56 -1.01
N PRO A 34 32.86 -10.23 -1.96
CA PRO A 34 32.59 -9.20 -2.95
C PRO A 34 31.45 -9.58 -3.91
N LYS A 35 31.20 -10.86 -4.11
CA LYS A 35 30.14 -11.36 -4.95
C LYS A 35 28.77 -11.10 -4.34
N LEU A 36 28.63 -11.40 -3.03
CA LEU A 36 27.39 -11.15 -2.30
C LEU A 36 27.13 -9.65 -2.10
N ILE A 37 28.20 -8.87 -1.87
CA ILE A 37 28.12 -7.41 -1.79
C ILE A 37 27.58 -6.84 -3.11
N GLU A 38 28.11 -7.30 -4.25
CA GLU A 38 27.64 -6.87 -5.57
C GLU A 38 26.19 -7.27 -5.83
N GLU A 39 25.87 -8.55 -5.59
CA GLU A 39 24.56 -9.14 -5.85
C GLU A 39 23.45 -8.51 -4.99
N LEU A 40 23.76 -8.15 -3.74
CA LEU A 40 22.78 -7.62 -2.78
C LEU A 40 22.83 -6.09 -2.63
N SER A 41 23.66 -5.40 -3.41
CA SER A 41 23.62 -3.94 -3.56
C SER A 41 22.47 -3.57 -4.52
N ASN A 42 21.37 -3.04 -3.96
CA ASN A 42 20.10 -2.86 -4.69
C ASN A 42 20.22 -1.89 -5.86
N GLU A 43 21.08 -0.87 -5.79
CA GLU A 43 21.34 0.07 -6.87
C GLU A 43 21.91 -0.61 -8.13
N LYS A 44 22.57 -1.75 -7.95
CA LYS A 44 23.15 -2.55 -9.04
C LYS A 44 22.15 -3.53 -9.66
N GLN A 45 21.03 -3.78 -8.97
CA GLN A 45 19.98 -4.70 -9.41
C GLN A 45 18.80 -4.01 -10.11
N VAL A 46 18.86 -2.69 -10.26
CA VAL A 46 17.81 -1.92 -10.93
C VAL A 46 17.74 -2.28 -12.41
N THR A 47 16.53 -2.60 -12.87
CA THR A 47 16.21 -2.88 -14.28
C THR A 47 15.04 -2.02 -14.74
N LYS A 48 14.69 -2.06 -16.02
CA LYS A 48 13.49 -1.40 -16.56
C LYS A 48 12.17 -1.88 -15.93
N ASP A 49 12.19 -3.06 -15.29
CA ASP A 49 11.02 -3.67 -14.65
C ASP A 49 10.96 -3.33 -13.14
N THR A 50 11.92 -2.55 -12.63
CA THR A 50 11.88 -2.01 -11.26
C THR A 50 10.70 -1.05 -11.13
N PRO A 51 9.88 -1.15 -10.07
CA PRO A 51 8.71 -0.28 -9.91
C PRO A 51 9.06 1.19 -9.78
N PRO A 52 8.17 2.12 -10.20
CA PRO A 52 8.28 3.54 -9.89
C PRO A 52 8.54 3.76 -8.41
N THR A 53 9.44 4.69 -8.09
CA THR A 53 9.97 4.79 -6.73
C THR A 53 9.94 6.22 -6.19
N PHE A 54 9.46 6.37 -4.95
CA PHE A 54 9.62 7.59 -4.15
C PHE A 54 10.69 7.38 -3.09
N LEU A 55 11.65 8.32 -2.99
CA LEU A 55 12.75 8.26 -2.02
C LEU A 55 12.71 9.48 -1.09
N PHE A 56 12.96 9.24 0.19
CA PHE A 56 13.10 10.27 1.21
C PHE A 56 14.32 10.01 2.08
N HIS A 57 15.14 11.04 2.30
CA HIS A 57 16.34 10.96 3.12
C HIS A 57 16.62 12.30 3.82
N THR A 58 17.53 12.30 4.80
CA THR A 58 18.11 13.50 5.40
C THR A 58 19.61 13.54 5.16
N ASP A 59 20.15 14.74 4.90
CA ASP A 59 21.58 14.93 4.61
C ASP A 59 22.48 14.70 5.84
N GLU A 60 21.94 14.97 7.03
CA GLU A 60 22.63 14.73 8.31
C GLU A 60 22.55 13.27 8.80
N ASP A 61 22.01 12.36 8.01
CA ASP A 61 21.97 10.93 8.37
C ASP A 61 23.38 10.33 8.36
N THR A 62 23.98 10.24 9.53
CA THR A 62 25.32 9.62 9.73
C THR A 62 25.24 8.11 9.92
N GLY A 63 24.06 7.54 10.11
CA GLY A 63 23.83 6.10 10.25
C GLY A 63 23.80 5.40 8.89
N VAL A 64 22.95 5.92 8.00
CA VAL A 64 22.85 5.46 6.60
C VAL A 64 23.06 6.67 5.70
N PRO A 65 24.22 6.82 5.06
CA PRO A 65 24.53 7.99 4.24
C PRO A 65 23.49 8.21 3.13
N PRO A 66 23.04 9.47 2.86
CA PRO A 66 22.03 9.78 1.85
C PRO A 66 22.44 9.37 0.43
N GLU A 67 23.72 9.14 0.19
CA GLU A 67 24.24 8.58 -1.06
C GLU A 67 23.61 7.23 -1.42
N ASN A 68 23.10 6.47 -0.44
CA ASN A 68 22.31 5.27 -0.71
C ASN A 68 21.08 5.60 -1.57
N SER A 69 20.31 6.62 -1.19
CA SER A 69 19.16 7.09 -1.97
C SER A 69 19.57 7.68 -3.31
N VAL A 70 20.67 8.44 -3.34
CA VAL A 70 21.22 9.05 -4.58
C VAL A 70 21.63 7.97 -5.57
N ALA A 71 22.39 6.95 -5.13
CA ALA A 71 22.83 5.87 -6.00
C ALA A 71 21.66 5.11 -6.62
N PHE A 72 20.63 4.81 -5.81
CA PHE A 72 19.43 4.13 -6.30
C PHE A 72 18.64 4.99 -7.29
N TYR A 73 18.47 6.28 -6.98
CA TYR A 73 17.81 7.24 -7.88
C TYR A 73 18.52 7.33 -9.24
N LEU A 74 19.85 7.40 -9.25
CA LEU A 74 20.63 7.44 -10.49
C LEU A 74 20.49 6.14 -11.28
N ALA A 75 20.45 4.98 -10.61
CA ALA A 75 20.22 3.70 -11.25
C ALA A 75 18.82 3.62 -11.87
N LEU A 76 17.77 4.07 -11.17
CA LEU A 76 16.41 4.17 -11.69
C LEU A 76 16.34 5.05 -12.94
N ARG A 77 16.95 6.23 -12.91
CA ARG A 77 17.02 7.14 -14.07
C ARG A 77 17.71 6.50 -15.26
N LYS A 78 18.84 5.81 -15.03
CA LYS A 78 19.57 5.08 -16.08
C LYS A 78 18.71 3.98 -16.72
N ALA A 79 17.89 3.29 -15.91
CA ALA A 79 16.98 2.24 -16.38
C ALA A 79 15.67 2.79 -17.00
N GLY A 80 15.43 4.11 -16.99
CA GLY A 80 14.21 4.73 -17.50
C GLY A 80 12.99 4.54 -16.57
N VAL A 81 13.21 4.22 -15.30
CA VAL A 81 12.16 4.02 -14.30
C VAL A 81 11.79 5.38 -13.68
N PRO A 82 10.50 5.75 -13.61
CA PRO A 82 10.06 6.98 -12.95
C PRO A 82 10.43 6.98 -11.46
N ALA A 83 11.04 8.07 -11.01
CA ALA A 83 11.43 8.22 -9.61
C ALA A 83 11.33 9.68 -9.15
N GLU A 84 10.95 9.87 -7.89
CA GLU A 84 10.99 11.17 -7.20
C GLU A 84 11.82 11.03 -5.92
N MET A 85 12.70 12.00 -5.63
CA MET A 85 13.58 11.96 -4.48
C MET A 85 13.59 13.30 -3.75
N HIS A 86 13.51 13.24 -2.41
CA HIS A 86 13.62 14.37 -1.52
C HIS A 86 14.71 14.12 -0.48
N ILE A 87 15.70 15.01 -0.44
CA ILE A 87 16.73 15.02 0.61
C ILE A 87 16.59 16.33 1.40
N TYR A 88 16.32 16.20 2.69
CA TYR A 88 16.18 17.30 3.60
C TYR A 88 17.51 17.56 4.32
N ALA A 89 17.89 18.85 4.49
CA ALA A 89 19.20 19.20 5.02
C ALA A 89 19.42 18.71 6.46
N LYS A 90 18.37 18.68 7.28
CA LYS A 90 18.46 18.41 8.73
C LYS A 90 17.70 17.14 9.11
N GLY A 91 18.21 16.42 10.09
CA GLY A 91 17.58 15.27 10.73
C GLY A 91 18.46 14.03 10.80
N PRO A 92 18.39 13.28 11.92
CA PRO A 92 19.12 12.01 12.08
C PRO A 92 18.45 10.88 11.27
N HIS A 93 19.07 9.69 11.25
CA HIS A 93 18.43 8.48 10.76
C HIS A 93 17.12 8.18 11.50
N GLY A 94 16.10 7.67 10.78
CA GLY A 94 14.90 7.16 11.41
C GLY A 94 13.90 8.22 11.87
N VAL A 95 13.85 9.39 11.24
CA VAL A 95 12.99 10.54 11.64
C VAL A 95 11.48 10.24 11.65
N GLY A 96 11.01 9.22 10.94
CA GLY A 96 9.58 8.91 10.86
C GLY A 96 8.77 10.04 10.21
N LEU A 97 7.56 10.29 10.68
CA LEU A 97 6.67 11.34 10.14
C LEU A 97 6.98 12.75 10.65
N MET A 98 7.66 12.90 11.77
CA MET A 98 8.05 14.17 12.42
C MET A 98 6.94 15.24 12.42
N PRO A 99 5.76 14.99 12.98
CA PRO A 99 4.60 15.88 12.86
C PRO A 99 4.82 17.25 13.50
N GLY A 100 5.78 17.38 14.43
CA GLY A 100 6.15 18.63 15.08
C GLY A 100 7.22 19.44 14.35
N ASP A 101 7.86 18.91 13.30
CA ASP A 101 8.88 19.61 12.53
C ASP A 101 8.25 20.22 11.26
N PRO A 102 8.33 21.56 11.08
CA PRO A 102 7.66 22.23 9.96
C PRO A 102 8.27 21.91 8.58
N VAL A 103 9.51 21.41 8.55
CA VAL A 103 10.23 21.06 7.32
C VAL A 103 10.09 19.55 7.06
N LEU A 104 10.53 18.72 7.99
CA LEU A 104 10.54 17.26 7.81
C LEU A 104 9.13 16.68 7.65
N SER A 105 8.12 17.19 8.38
CA SER A 105 6.73 16.70 8.21
C SER A 105 6.19 16.83 6.80
N THR A 106 6.80 17.66 5.94
CA THR A 106 6.34 17.88 4.56
C THR A 106 6.58 16.70 3.65
N TRP A 107 7.51 15.78 3.96
CA TRP A 107 7.79 14.64 3.08
C TRP A 107 6.58 13.73 2.87
N ALA A 108 5.78 13.51 3.92
CA ALA A 108 4.58 12.68 3.82
C ALA A 108 3.55 13.29 2.85
N LYS A 109 3.44 14.64 2.84
CA LYS A 109 2.59 15.33 1.87
C LYS A 109 3.15 15.17 0.44
N ARG A 110 4.47 15.26 0.24
CA ARG A 110 5.12 15.04 -1.06
C ARG A 110 4.84 13.63 -1.58
N LEU A 111 4.92 12.63 -0.70
CA LEU A 111 4.54 11.26 -1.05
C LEU A 111 3.08 11.17 -1.53
N VAL A 112 2.14 11.80 -0.80
CA VAL A 112 0.72 11.81 -1.21
C VAL A 112 0.54 12.49 -2.57
N ASP A 113 1.20 13.62 -2.80
CA ASP A 113 1.14 14.34 -4.06
C ASP A 113 1.71 13.48 -5.21
N TRP A 114 2.86 12.82 -4.99
CA TRP A 114 3.46 11.90 -5.95
C TRP A 114 2.56 10.70 -6.27
N LEU A 115 1.95 10.08 -5.26
CA LEU A 115 1.01 8.96 -5.45
C LEU A 115 -0.19 9.37 -6.32
N LYS A 116 -0.70 10.60 -6.15
CA LYS A 116 -1.79 11.15 -6.96
C LYS A 116 -1.36 11.38 -8.41
N VAL A 117 -0.25 12.09 -8.62
CA VAL A 117 0.27 12.41 -9.95
C VAL A 117 0.63 11.15 -10.73
N SER A 118 1.20 10.15 -10.05
CA SER A 118 1.56 8.85 -10.63
C SER A 118 0.36 7.92 -10.85
N GLY A 119 -0.85 8.31 -10.44
CA GLY A 119 -2.07 7.54 -10.60
C GLY A 119 -2.18 6.33 -9.65
N PHE A 120 -1.36 6.27 -8.61
CA PHE A 120 -1.41 5.22 -7.57
C PHE A 120 -2.45 5.53 -6.49
N LEU A 121 -2.81 6.80 -6.31
CA LEU A 121 -3.84 7.26 -5.39
C LEU A 121 -4.94 7.96 -6.19
N SER A 122 -6.18 7.48 -6.06
CA SER A 122 -7.32 8.10 -6.71
C SER A 122 -7.59 9.49 -6.14
N THR A 123 -7.83 10.47 -7.02
CA THR A 123 -8.31 11.82 -6.68
C THR A 123 -9.83 11.93 -6.78
N ALA A 124 -10.51 10.87 -7.23
CA ALA A 124 -11.97 10.86 -7.36
C ALA A 124 -12.63 11.13 -5.99
N PRO A 125 -13.68 11.94 -5.94
CA PRO A 125 -14.48 12.11 -4.73
C PRO A 125 -14.90 10.74 -4.18
N ARG A 126 -14.85 10.59 -2.87
CA ARG A 126 -15.25 9.34 -2.19
C ARG A 126 -16.52 9.56 -1.39
N ALA A 127 -17.32 8.51 -1.25
CA ALA A 127 -18.58 8.57 -0.55
C ALA A 127 -18.63 7.58 0.62
N ALA A 128 -19.39 7.90 1.66
CA ALA A 128 -19.67 6.94 2.71
C ALA A 128 -20.65 5.88 2.20
N VAL A 129 -20.45 4.63 2.62
CA VAL A 129 -21.37 3.53 2.33
C VAL A 129 -21.62 2.71 3.58
N LYS A 130 -22.86 2.24 3.75
CA LYS A 130 -23.28 1.35 4.82
C LYS A 130 -24.37 0.42 4.32
N GLY A 131 -24.64 -0.64 5.06
CA GLY A 131 -25.76 -1.52 4.73
C GLY A 131 -25.65 -2.88 5.39
N LYS A 132 -26.44 -3.81 4.88
CA LYS A 132 -26.51 -5.18 5.38
C LYS A 132 -26.17 -6.17 4.28
N VAL A 133 -25.61 -7.30 4.70
CA VAL A 133 -25.37 -8.46 3.85
C VAL A 133 -26.02 -9.66 4.52
N THR A 134 -26.89 -10.33 3.80
CA THR A 134 -27.50 -11.60 4.20
C THR A 134 -27.13 -12.71 3.23
N VAL A 135 -27.20 -13.94 3.72
CA VAL A 135 -27.05 -15.18 2.94
C VAL A 135 -28.33 -15.96 3.14
N ASP A 136 -29.12 -16.18 2.10
CA ASP A 136 -30.44 -16.81 2.15
C ASP A 136 -31.35 -16.19 3.23
N GLY A 137 -31.32 -14.85 3.33
CA GLY A 137 -32.10 -14.08 4.29
C GLY A 137 -31.52 -14.03 5.71
N GLN A 138 -30.42 -14.75 6.00
CA GLN A 138 -29.78 -14.73 7.32
C GLN A 138 -28.55 -13.79 7.32
N PRO A 139 -28.31 -13.01 8.38
CA PRO A 139 -27.17 -12.12 8.46
C PRO A 139 -25.83 -12.86 8.21
N LEU A 140 -24.97 -12.35 7.31
CA LEU A 140 -23.62 -12.87 7.12
C LEU A 140 -22.80 -12.66 8.39
N SER A 141 -22.44 -13.76 9.06
CA SER A 141 -21.73 -13.71 10.35
C SER A 141 -20.37 -13.02 10.24
N TYR A 142 -19.59 -13.39 9.22
CA TYR A 142 -18.25 -12.81 8.99
C TYR A 142 -17.85 -12.86 7.52
N GLY A 143 -17.30 -11.73 7.02
CA GLY A 143 -16.86 -11.63 5.66
C GLY A 143 -16.29 -10.24 5.33
N THR A 144 -16.12 -9.97 4.04
CA THR A 144 -15.79 -8.64 3.54
C THR A 144 -16.71 -8.27 2.38
N ILE A 145 -16.92 -6.97 2.19
CA ILE A 145 -17.54 -6.42 1.01
C ILE A 145 -16.56 -5.45 0.35
N ALA A 146 -16.34 -5.60 -0.94
CA ALA A 146 -15.46 -4.78 -1.74
C ALA A 146 -16.26 -4.03 -2.82
N PHE A 147 -16.04 -2.73 -2.92
CA PHE A 147 -16.52 -1.88 -4.00
C PHE A 147 -15.38 -1.63 -4.96
N VAL A 148 -15.41 -2.31 -6.09
CA VAL A 148 -14.38 -2.27 -7.14
C VAL A 148 -14.82 -1.25 -8.19
N PRO A 149 -14.12 -0.11 -8.34
CA PRO A 149 -14.50 0.88 -9.34
C PRO A 149 -14.43 0.28 -10.74
N VAL A 150 -15.39 0.63 -11.60
CA VAL A 150 -15.29 0.30 -13.02
C VAL A 150 -14.29 1.23 -13.71
N GLU A 151 -13.89 0.89 -14.92
CA GLU A 151 -12.92 1.67 -15.69
C GLU A 151 -13.36 3.15 -15.81
N GLY A 152 -12.42 4.08 -15.60
CA GLY A 152 -12.67 5.53 -15.65
C GLY A 152 -13.11 6.18 -14.34
N VAL A 153 -13.49 5.42 -13.29
CA VAL A 153 -14.02 5.97 -12.02
C VAL A 153 -12.96 6.08 -10.91
N GLY A 154 -11.86 5.40 -11.06
CA GLY A 154 -10.77 5.36 -10.07
C GLY A 154 -10.11 3.98 -10.04
N LYS A 155 -9.00 3.87 -9.30
CA LYS A 155 -8.21 2.64 -9.26
C LYS A 155 -8.23 1.93 -7.90
N VAL A 156 -8.84 2.54 -6.88
CA VAL A 156 -8.75 2.04 -5.51
C VAL A 156 -10.03 1.35 -5.10
N THR A 157 -9.96 0.04 -4.88
CA THR A 157 -11.04 -0.75 -4.28
C THR A 157 -11.23 -0.37 -2.81
N ALA A 158 -12.48 -0.09 -2.42
CA ALA A 158 -12.84 0.15 -1.04
C ALA A 158 -13.36 -1.14 -0.41
N VAL A 159 -12.82 -1.54 0.74
CA VAL A 159 -13.16 -2.80 1.40
C VAL A 159 -13.62 -2.56 2.82
N ALA A 160 -14.78 -3.11 3.18
CA ALA A 160 -15.29 -3.16 4.55
C ALA A 160 -15.34 -4.59 5.08
N ARG A 161 -15.19 -4.75 6.40
CA ARG A 161 -15.54 -5.99 7.09
C ARG A 161 -17.04 -6.06 7.27
N VAL A 162 -17.62 -7.24 7.02
CA VAL A 162 -19.00 -7.56 7.37
C VAL A 162 -18.98 -8.35 8.67
N ARG A 163 -19.77 -7.92 9.66
CA ARG A 163 -19.94 -8.61 10.95
C ARG A 163 -21.41 -8.61 11.33
N ASN A 164 -21.96 -9.78 11.62
CA ASN A 164 -23.39 -9.92 11.96
C ASN A 164 -24.31 -9.21 10.96
N GLY A 165 -23.98 -9.36 9.69
CA GLY A 165 -24.70 -8.76 8.57
C GLY A 165 -24.35 -7.30 8.31
N GLY A 166 -23.81 -6.52 9.25
CA GLY A 166 -23.59 -5.07 9.09
C GLY A 166 -22.21 -4.75 8.49
N TYR A 167 -22.16 -3.66 7.68
CA TYR A 167 -20.91 -3.06 7.21
C TYR A 167 -21.02 -1.53 7.10
N GLN A 168 -19.87 -0.87 7.19
CA GLN A 168 -19.80 0.59 7.03
C GLN A 168 -18.41 1.04 6.61
N LEU A 169 -18.35 2.04 5.73
CA LEU A 169 -17.16 2.83 5.39
C LEU A 169 -17.48 4.31 5.47
N SER A 170 -16.59 5.09 6.06
CA SER A 170 -16.67 6.56 6.02
C SER A 170 -16.32 7.08 4.63
N ALA A 171 -16.58 8.36 4.35
CA ALA A 171 -16.17 8.97 3.09
C ALA A 171 -14.65 8.94 2.87
N GLN A 172 -13.84 8.90 3.95
CA GLN A 172 -12.37 8.80 3.82
C GLN A 172 -11.92 7.45 3.26
N ASN A 173 -12.60 6.36 3.65
CA ASN A 173 -12.24 4.98 3.29
C ASN A 173 -13.25 4.35 2.33
N GLY A 174 -14.31 5.06 1.96
CA GLY A 174 -15.36 4.58 1.09
C GLY A 174 -14.97 4.49 -0.38
N PRO A 175 -15.86 3.99 -1.24
CA PRO A 175 -15.63 3.92 -2.67
C PRO A 175 -15.58 5.30 -3.34
N ALA A 176 -14.97 5.37 -4.51
CA ALA A 176 -15.11 6.54 -5.38
C ALA A 176 -16.56 6.72 -5.83
N VAL A 177 -16.99 7.97 -5.98
CA VAL A 177 -18.28 8.31 -6.59
C VAL A 177 -18.32 7.83 -8.03
N GLY A 178 -19.41 7.20 -8.44
CA GLY A 178 -19.63 6.59 -9.75
C GLY A 178 -19.86 5.08 -9.68
N PRO A 179 -19.89 4.38 -10.82
CA PRO A 179 -20.22 2.97 -10.87
C PRO A 179 -19.12 2.09 -10.26
N ALA A 180 -19.51 1.14 -9.41
CA ALA A 180 -18.64 0.17 -8.77
C ALA A 180 -19.26 -1.23 -8.79
N LYS A 181 -18.45 -2.23 -9.14
CA LYS A 181 -18.81 -3.64 -8.93
C LYS A 181 -18.70 -3.99 -7.46
N VAL A 182 -19.62 -4.80 -6.96
CA VAL A 182 -19.61 -5.25 -5.58
C VAL A 182 -19.22 -6.72 -5.52
N VAL A 183 -18.21 -7.02 -4.72
CA VAL A 183 -17.74 -8.38 -4.46
C VAL A 183 -17.84 -8.64 -2.97
N ILE A 184 -18.57 -9.67 -2.58
CA ILE A 184 -18.68 -10.11 -1.19
C ILE A 184 -17.85 -11.39 -1.04
N THR A 185 -16.97 -11.39 -0.03
CA THR A 185 -16.22 -12.57 0.36
C THR A 185 -16.80 -13.11 1.65
N ARG A 186 -17.46 -14.26 1.57
CA ARG A 186 -17.91 -15.01 2.73
C ARG A 186 -16.74 -15.79 3.30
N MET A 187 -16.52 -15.69 4.59
CA MET A 187 -15.48 -16.43 5.30
C MET A 187 -16.12 -17.43 6.27
N SER A 188 -15.76 -18.70 6.12
CA SER A 188 -16.13 -19.72 7.10
C SER A 188 -15.16 -19.69 8.28
N GLN A 189 -15.70 -19.58 9.49
CA GLN A 189 -14.93 -19.68 10.73
C GLN A 189 -15.17 -21.04 11.37
N SER A 190 -14.11 -21.76 11.74
CA SER A 190 -14.22 -22.80 12.75
C SER A 190 -13.60 -22.30 14.05
N VAL A 191 -14.23 -22.60 15.15
CA VAL A 191 -13.68 -22.37 16.49
C VAL A 191 -12.96 -23.65 16.89
N ILE A 192 -11.64 -23.68 16.67
CA ILE A 192 -10.77 -24.70 17.28
C ILE A 192 -10.11 -24.01 18.46
N SER A 193 -10.56 -24.38 19.67
CA SER A 193 -10.23 -23.68 20.90
C SER A 193 -10.75 -22.23 20.95
N THR A 194 -10.22 -21.37 21.79
CA THR A 194 -10.70 -20.00 22.03
C THR A 194 -10.32 -18.98 20.91
N VAL A 195 -9.67 -19.43 19.84
CA VAL A 195 -9.22 -18.54 18.73
C VAL A 195 -9.98 -18.87 17.45
N PRO A 196 -10.72 -17.91 16.86
CA PRO A 196 -11.38 -18.11 15.56
C PRO A 196 -10.32 -18.26 14.45
N THR A 197 -10.41 -19.35 13.69
CA THR A 197 -9.53 -19.60 12.54
C THR A 197 -10.35 -19.55 11.26
N ILE A 198 -9.87 -18.83 10.25
CA ILE A 198 -10.51 -18.79 8.92
C ILE A 198 -10.13 -20.08 8.19
N GLN A 199 -11.13 -20.88 7.82
CA GLN A 199 -10.93 -22.17 7.12
C GLN A 199 -11.20 -22.08 5.61
N GLY A 200 -11.88 -21.05 5.14
CA GLY A 200 -12.18 -20.89 3.73
C GLY A 200 -12.68 -19.47 3.40
N ALA A 201 -12.55 -19.08 2.16
CA ALA A 201 -13.07 -17.84 1.64
C ALA A 201 -13.73 -18.09 0.27
N GLU A 202 -14.97 -17.67 0.12
CA GLU A 202 -15.73 -17.74 -1.12
C GLU A 202 -16.04 -16.32 -1.60
N GLN A 203 -15.72 -16.01 -2.84
CA GLN A 203 -16.02 -14.72 -3.46
C GLN A 203 -17.28 -14.80 -4.30
N ILE A 204 -18.22 -13.90 -4.07
CA ILE A 204 -19.50 -13.81 -4.77
C ILE A 204 -19.63 -12.41 -5.37
N GLU A 205 -19.72 -12.34 -6.70
CA GLU A 205 -20.09 -11.09 -7.37
C GLU A 205 -21.60 -10.85 -7.20
N VAL A 206 -21.93 -9.68 -6.67
CA VAL A 206 -23.34 -9.30 -6.45
C VAL A 206 -23.94 -8.73 -7.73
N ASN A 207 -25.27 -8.84 -7.85
CA ASN A 207 -26.03 -8.37 -9.03
C ASN A 207 -25.54 -8.96 -10.36
N SER A 208 -25.03 -10.19 -10.36
CA SER A 208 -24.44 -10.81 -11.58
C SER A 208 -23.36 -9.93 -12.22
N GLY A 209 -22.55 -9.25 -11.39
CA GLY A 209 -21.48 -8.36 -11.83
C GLY A 209 -21.94 -6.98 -12.34
N LYS A 210 -23.24 -6.65 -12.30
CA LYS A 210 -23.72 -5.30 -12.64
C LYS A 210 -23.28 -4.29 -11.58
N PRO A 211 -22.71 -3.14 -11.98
CA PRO A 211 -22.29 -2.12 -11.04
C PRO A 211 -23.47 -1.52 -10.25
N VAL A 212 -23.18 -1.12 -9.01
CA VAL A 212 -24.00 -0.15 -8.26
C VAL A 212 -23.47 1.25 -8.52
N ASP A 213 -24.34 2.25 -8.48
CA ASP A 213 -23.92 3.64 -8.66
C ASP A 213 -23.72 4.31 -7.29
N ILE A 214 -22.51 4.76 -7.03
CA ILE A 214 -22.12 5.42 -5.78
C ILE A 214 -22.36 6.92 -5.95
N ALA A 215 -23.40 7.44 -5.32
CA ALA A 215 -23.69 8.87 -5.28
C ALA A 215 -22.78 9.60 -4.28
N ALA A 216 -22.60 10.91 -4.46
CA ALA A 216 -21.93 11.74 -3.46
C ALA A 216 -22.69 11.73 -2.11
N GLY A 217 -21.96 11.77 -0.99
CA GLY A 217 -22.53 11.75 0.34
C GLY A 217 -22.59 10.35 0.95
N THR A 218 -23.75 9.95 1.50
CA THR A 218 -23.92 8.65 2.16
C THR A 218 -24.85 7.76 1.35
N ASN A 219 -24.39 6.55 1.04
CA ASN A 219 -25.13 5.53 0.33
C ASN A 219 -25.51 4.39 1.28
N THR A 220 -26.64 3.75 1.01
CA THR A 220 -27.05 2.54 1.72
C THR A 220 -27.33 1.45 0.70
N PHE A 221 -26.64 0.32 0.80
CA PHE A 221 -26.86 -0.84 -0.06
C PHE A 221 -27.00 -2.10 0.80
N ASP A 222 -28.12 -2.79 0.63
CA ASP A 222 -28.37 -4.08 1.27
C ASP A 222 -28.28 -5.19 0.19
N PHE A 223 -27.63 -6.29 0.53
CA PHE A 223 -27.40 -7.41 -0.38
C PHE A 223 -27.86 -8.71 0.26
N ASP A 224 -28.68 -9.48 -0.43
CA ASP A 224 -29.02 -10.86 -0.08
C ASP A 224 -28.36 -11.80 -1.11
N ILE A 225 -27.31 -12.49 -0.72
CA ILE A 225 -26.63 -13.45 -1.57
C ILE A 225 -27.22 -14.84 -1.36
N LYS A 226 -27.25 -15.65 -2.40
CA LYS A 226 -27.71 -17.03 -2.32
C LYS A 226 -26.54 -17.98 -2.12
N SER A 227 -26.74 -19.00 -1.31
CA SER A 227 -25.80 -20.11 -1.24
C SER A 227 -25.79 -20.83 -2.61
N PRO A 228 -24.61 -21.31 -3.04
CA PRO A 228 -24.48 -22.09 -4.28
C PRO A 228 -25.27 -23.42 -4.22
#